data_a2bc1a7d9b223ee102d511ff1d1de204
#
_entry.id   a2bc1a7d9b223ee102d511ff1d1de204
#
_cell.length_a   1.000
_cell.length_b   1.000
_cell.length_c   1.000
_cell.angle_alpha   90.00
_cell.angle_beta   90.00
_cell.angle_gamma   90.00
#
_symmetry.space_group_name_H-M   'P 1'
#
loop_
_entity.id
_entity.type
_entity.pdbx_description
1 polymer ?
#
loop_
_entity_poly.entity_id
_entity_poly.type
_entity_poly.pdbx_seq_one_letter_code
_entity_poly.pdbx_strand_id
1 'polypeptide(L)'
;MLACRRRGLIVLTDRYPQDQIPGAYDGTVFPPNVEGGRFVSWLASQERKAFHWMASHKPDLVIKLNVDLEVACARKPDHKRESLARKIAITPQLTFGGAQLVDIDANQPLEQVLVDVEKAITDFMTARGYH
;
A
#
# COMPACT_ATOMS: atom_id res chain seq x y z
N MET A 1 1.52 -15.10 -5.58
CA MET A 1 1.55 -14.63 -4.19
C MET A 1 1.04 -15.67 -3.20
N LEU A 2 -0.22 -16.09 -3.22
CA LEU A 2 -0.77 -17.07 -2.24
C LEU A 2 -0.05 -18.42 -2.21
N ALA A 3 0.35 -18.95 -3.37
CA ALA A 3 1.12 -20.19 -3.45
C ALA A 3 2.50 -20.08 -2.80
N CYS A 4 3.15 -18.93 -2.91
CA CYS A 4 4.43 -18.66 -2.27
C CYS A 4 4.29 -18.60 -0.74
N ARG A 5 3.25 -17.92 -0.23
CA ARG A 5 2.96 -17.87 1.23
C ARG A 5 2.73 -19.28 1.80
N ARG A 6 1.98 -20.13 1.10
CA ARG A 6 1.74 -21.53 1.53
C ARG A 6 3.01 -22.38 1.58
N ARG A 7 4.05 -21.98 0.82
CA ARG A 7 5.37 -22.64 0.81
C ARG A 7 6.34 -22.00 1.80
N GLY A 8 5.94 -21.06 2.62
CA GLY A 8 6.80 -20.36 3.57
C GLY A 8 7.78 -19.38 2.92
N LEU A 9 7.54 -18.97 1.68
CA LEU A 9 8.39 -18.00 0.99
C LEU A 9 8.00 -16.57 1.37
N ILE A 10 9.00 -15.72 1.51
CA ILE A 10 8.80 -14.27 1.67
C ILE A 10 8.41 -13.69 0.32
N VAL A 11 7.36 -12.88 0.30
CA VAL A 11 6.89 -12.16 -0.88
C VAL A 11 6.92 -10.68 -0.57
N LEU A 12 7.77 -9.94 -1.28
CA LEU A 12 7.84 -8.48 -1.21
C LEU A 12 7.04 -7.88 -2.36
N THR A 13 6.25 -6.85 -2.06
CA THR A 13 5.55 -6.05 -3.05
C THR A 13 5.78 -4.57 -2.74
N ASP A 14 6.00 -3.75 -3.76
CA ASP A 14 6.15 -2.30 -3.61
C ASP A 14 4.81 -1.59 -3.41
N ARG A 15 3.70 -2.28 -3.69
CA ARG A 15 2.33 -1.81 -3.51
C ARG A 15 1.43 -2.96 -3.11
N TYR A 16 0.35 -2.63 -2.42
CA TYR A 16 -0.67 -3.61 -2.07
C TYR A 16 -2.07 -3.07 -2.35
N PRO A 17 -2.95 -3.84 -3.01
CA PRO A 17 -4.32 -3.44 -3.28
C PRO A 17 -5.08 -3.12 -1.99
N GLN A 18 -5.87 -2.05 -2.03
CA GLN A 18 -6.71 -1.64 -0.91
C GLN A 18 -8.10 -1.23 -1.41
N ASP A 19 -9.12 -1.48 -0.65
CA ASP A 19 -10.52 -1.12 -0.93
C ASP A 19 -11.08 -0.07 0.04
N GLN A 20 -10.24 0.45 0.94
CA GLN A 20 -10.64 1.40 1.97
C GLN A 20 -10.93 2.81 1.40
N ILE A 21 -10.10 3.27 0.45
CA ILE A 21 -10.22 4.60 -0.13
C ILE A 21 -10.23 4.48 -1.65
N PRO A 22 -11.41 4.53 -2.30
CA PRO A 22 -11.54 4.46 -3.75
C PRO A 22 -10.79 5.61 -4.45
N GLY A 23 -10.16 5.32 -5.57
CA GLY A 23 -9.41 6.29 -6.38
C GLY A 23 -8.10 6.78 -5.77
N ALA A 24 -7.66 6.16 -4.67
CA ALA A 24 -6.40 6.50 -4.03
C ALA A 24 -5.44 5.30 -4.03
N TYR A 25 -4.16 5.57 -4.33
CA TYR A 25 -3.14 4.52 -4.48
C TYR A 25 -3.61 3.38 -5.41
N ASP A 26 -3.50 2.15 -4.96
CA ASP A 26 -3.92 0.96 -5.69
C ASP A 26 -5.36 0.53 -5.32
N GLY A 27 -6.23 1.51 -5.12
CA GLY A 27 -7.66 1.34 -4.91
C GLY A 27 -8.44 1.24 -6.22
N THR A 28 -9.75 0.97 -6.12
CA THR A 28 -10.66 0.88 -7.27
C THR A 28 -10.64 2.17 -8.10
N VAL A 29 -10.57 2.04 -9.42
CA VAL A 29 -10.57 3.17 -10.36
C VAL A 29 -11.98 3.71 -10.56
N PHE A 30 -12.97 2.81 -10.65
CA PHE A 30 -14.36 3.20 -10.85
C PHE A 30 -14.99 3.75 -9.55
N PRO A 31 -15.66 4.91 -9.62
CA PRO A 31 -16.40 5.45 -8.48
C PRO A 31 -17.54 4.50 -8.05
N PRO A 32 -18.04 4.60 -6.82
CA PRO A 32 -19.12 3.74 -6.34
C PRO A 32 -20.41 3.88 -7.15
N ASN A 33 -20.66 5.07 -7.70
CA ASN A 33 -21.78 5.38 -8.59
C ASN A 33 -21.27 5.65 -10.00
N VAL A 34 -21.16 4.61 -10.82
CA VAL A 34 -20.71 4.74 -12.21
C VAL A 34 -21.91 5.13 -13.08
N GLU A 35 -21.87 6.35 -13.63
CA GLU A 35 -22.77 6.73 -14.72
C GLU A 35 -22.25 6.10 -16.02
N GLY A 36 -22.97 5.13 -16.54
CA GLY A 36 -22.60 4.44 -17.76
C GLY A 36 -23.58 3.32 -18.11
N GLY A 37 -23.45 2.79 -19.33
CA GLY A 37 -24.28 1.68 -19.79
C GLY A 37 -24.05 0.39 -18.97
N ARG A 38 -24.93 -0.61 -19.17
CA ARG A 38 -24.91 -1.90 -18.46
C ARG A 38 -23.53 -2.58 -18.49
N PHE A 39 -22.75 -2.39 -19.55
CA PHE A 39 -21.39 -2.94 -19.67
C PHE A 39 -20.40 -2.29 -18.71
N VAL A 40 -20.44 -0.95 -18.58
CA VAL A 40 -19.56 -0.20 -17.66
C VAL A 40 -19.91 -0.55 -16.20
N SER A 41 -21.18 -0.65 -15.88
CA SER A 41 -21.64 -1.07 -14.54
C SER A 41 -21.20 -2.49 -14.21
N TRP A 42 -21.21 -3.41 -15.19
CA TRP A 42 -20.72 -4.77 -15.04
C TRP A 42 -19.21 -4.79 -14.79
N LEU A 43 -18.42 -4.04 -15.59
CA LEU A 43 -16.96 -3.93 -15.39
C LEU A 43 -16.61 -3.38 -14.00
N ALA A 44 -17.27 -2.32 -13.57
CA ALA A 44 -17.10 -1.75 -12.22
C ALA A 44 -17.44 -2.76 -11.11
N SER A 45 -18.46 -3.61 -11.34
CA SER A 45 -18.78 -4.70 -10.42
C SER A 45 -17.68 -5.76 -10.35
N GLN A 46 -17.09 -6.15 -11.49
CA GLN A 46 -15.99 -7.10 -11.52
C GLN A 46 -14.74 -6.53 -10.85
N GLU A 47 -14.42 -5.26 -11.10
CA GLU A 47 -13.31 -4.58 -10.43
C GLU A 47 -13.49 -4.61 -8.91
N ARG A 48 -14.65 -4.18 -8.40
CA ARG A 48 -14.92 -4.20 -6.95
C ARG A 48 -14.78 -5.59 -6.33
N LYS A 49 -15.28 -6.63 -7.00
CA LYS A 49 -15.15 -8.03 -6.53
C LYS A 49 -13.69 -8.45 -6.48
N ALA A 50 -12.88 -8.10 -7.49
CA ALA A 50 -11.48 -8.42 -7.55
C ALA A 50 -10.70 -7.70 -6.43
N PHE A 51 -10.96 -6.41 -6.22
CA PHE A 51 -10.34 -5.64 -5.14
C PHE A 51 -10.73 -6.15 -3.76
N HIS A 52 -12.01 -6.43 -3.54
CA HIS A 52 -12.48 -7.02 -2.28
C HIS A 52 -11.83 -8.38 -2.01
N TRP A 53 -11.74 -9.23 -3.04
CA TRP A 53 -11.04 -10.51 -2.93
C TRP A 53 -9.54 -10.32 -2.61
N MET A 54 -8.86 -9.37 -3.25
CA MET A 54 -7.46 -9.06 -2.95
C MET A 54 -7.29 -8.51 -1.53
N ALA A 55 -8.14 -7.59 -1.12
CA ALA A 55 -8.12 -6.99 0.22
C ALA A 55 -8.44 -8.01 1.34
N SER A 56 -9.23 -9.05 1.05
CA SER A 56 -9.49 -10.14 2.00
C SER A 56 -8.23 -10.96 2.36
N HIS A 57 -7.18 -10.87 1.52
CA HIS A 57 -5.90 -11.52 1.75
C HIS A 57 -4.89 -10.51 2.31
N LYS A 58 -5.13 -10.04 3.53
CA LYS A 58 -4.28 -9.04 4.17
C LYS A 58 -2.79 -9.41 4.14
N PRO A 59 -1.89 -8.44 3.96
CA PRO A 59 -0.46 -8.67 4.09
C PRO A 59 -0.10 -8.98 5.55
N ASP A 60 1.00 -9.67 5.75
CA ASP A 60 1.48 -10.01 7.09
C ASP A 60 2.15 -8.80 7.76
N LEU A 61 2.92 -8.04 6.99
CA LEU A 61 3.58 -6.81 7.40
C LEU A 61 3.41 -5.75 6.31
N VAL A 62 3.11 -4.53 6.70
CA VAL A 62 3.12 -3.34 5.84
C VAL A 62 4.08 -2.31 6.43
N ILE A 63 5.03 -1.88 5.65
CA ILE A 63 5.93 -0.79 5.99
C ILE A 63 5.44 0.47 5.27
N LYS A 64 5.07 1.49 6.03
CA LYS A 64 4.67 2.80 5.52
C LYS A 64 5.86 3.74 5.57
N LEU A 65 6.26 4.26 4.43
CA LEU A 65 7.30 5.28 4.33
C LEU A 65 6.65 6.66 4.38
N ASN A 66 6.74 7.31 5.50
CA ASN A 66 6.16 8.63 5.73
C ASN A 66 7.16 9.72 5.34
N VAL A 67 6.72 10.68 4.54
CA VAL A 67 7.55 11.78 4.05
C VAL A 67 6.78 13.08 4.07
N ASP A 68 7.46 14.18 4.37
CA ASP A 68 6.88 15.51 4.31
C ASP A 68 6.72 15.98 2.86
N LEU A 69 5.70 16.81 2.63
CA LEU A 69 5.35 17.28 1.29
C LEU A 69 6.51 18.02 0.60
N GLU A 70 7.24 18.84 1.35
CA GLU A 70 8.38 19.60 0.80
C GLU A 70 9.52 18.67 0.34
N VAL A 71 9.82 17.65 1.15
CA VAL A 71 10.83 16.64 0.82
C VAL A 71 10.39 15.81 -0.39
N ALA A 72 9.11 15.41 -0.42
CA ALA A 72 8.55 14.66 -1.55
C ALA A 72 8.59 15.47 -2.86
N CYS A 73 8.25 16.75 -2.82
CA CYS A 73 8.33 17.65 -3.98
C CYS A 73 9.77 17.86 -4.45
N ALA A 74 10.72 18.02 -3.53
CA ALA A 74 12.14 18.16 -3.86
C ALA A 74 12.71 16.90 -4.53
N ARG A 75 12.29 15.70 -4.07
CA ARG A 75 12.72 14.41 -4.64
C ARG A 75 12.05 14.06 -5.96
N LYS A 76 10.84 14.59 -6.21
CA LYS A 76 10.04 14.32 -7.40
C LYS A 76 9.49 15.60 -8.02
N PRO A 77 10.35 16.45 -8.59
CA PRO A 77 9.94 17.76 -9.14
C PRO A 77 8.95 17.64 -10.31
N ASP A 78 8.97 16.52 -11.02
CA ASP A 78 8.08 16.26 -12.17
C ASP A 78 6.65 15.89 -11.76
N HIS A 79 6.41 15.65 -10.47
CA HIS A 79 5.08 15.27 -9.96
C HIS A 79 4.30 16.52 -9.49
N LYS A 80 3.00 16.54 -9.81
CA LYS A 80 2.12 17.61 -9.34
C LYS A 80 2.06 17.59 -7.81
N ARG A 81 2.35 18.75 -7.19
CA ARG A 81 2.33 18.94 -5.72
C ARG A 81 1.02 18.46 -5.09
N GLU A 82 -0.12 18.75 -5.71
CA GLU A 82 -1.44 18.32 -5.24
C GLU A 82 -1.58 16.79 -5.18
N SER A 83 -1.02 16.09 -6.19
CA SER A 83 -1.02 14.63 -6.23
C SER A 83 -0.18 14.04 -5.10
N LEU A 84 0.99 14.62 -4.82
CA LEU A 84 1.85 14.21 -3.71
C LEU A 84 1.18 14.50 -2.36
N ALA A 85 0.61 15.69 -2.17
CA ALA A 85 -0.10 16.06 -0.95
C ALA A 85 -1.26 15.10 -0.66
N ARG A 86 -2.04 14.76 -1.68
CA ARG A 86 -3.15 13.80 -1.54
C ARG A 86 -2.66 12.42 -1.10
N LYS A 87 -1.58 11.92 -1.69
CA LYS A 87 -0.99 10.63 -1.31
C LYS A 87 -0.49 10.64 0.13
N ILE A 88 0.25 11.66 0.52
CA ILE A 88 0.77 11.83 1.89
C ILE A 88 -0.36 11.86 2.91
N ALA A 89 -1.44 12.58 2.64
CA ALA A 89 -2.60 12.68 3.53
C ALA A 89 -3.36 11.34 3.70
N ILE A 90 -3.35 10.49 2.68
CA ILE A 90 -4.07 9.21 2.67
C ILE A 90 -3.28 8.09 3.36
N THR A 91 -1.96 8.07 3.22
CA THR A 91 -1.10 6.98 3.73
C THR A 91 -1.35 6.64 5.21
N PRO A 92 -1.48 7.59 6.15
CA PRO A 92 -1.76 7.28 7.56
C PRO A 92 -3.12 6.60 7.78
N GLN A 93 -4.09 6.83 6.90
CA GLN A 93 -5.46 6.31 7.04
C GLN A 93 -5.60 4.85 6.63
N LEU A 94 -4.63 4.30 5.88
CA LEU A 94 -4.69 2.94 5.37
C LEU A 94 -4.31 1.94 6.46
N THR A 95 -5.17 0.95 6.72
CA THR A 95 -4.97 -0.10 7.74
C THR A 95 -4.70 -1.47 7.15
N PHE A 96 -4.92 -1.64 5.86
CA PHE A 96 -4.71 -2.91 5.13
C PHE A 96 -5.34 -4.13 5.81
N GLY A 97 -6.61 -3.98 6.22
CA GLY A 97 -7.37 -5.05 6.85
C GLY A 97 -6.86 -5.48 8.23
N GLY A 98 -6.18 -4.58 8.95
CA GLY A 98 -5.59 -4.87 10.27
C GLY A 98 -4.27 -5.66 10.16
N ALA A 99 -3.49 -5.45 9.10
CA ALA A 99 -2.12 -5.93 9.00
C ALA A 99 -1.22 -5.32 10.09
N GLN A 100 -0.09 -5.97 10.38
CA GLN A 100 0.94 -5.33 11.20
C GLN A 100 1.53 -4.16 10.42
N LEU A 101 1.46 -2.95 11.00
CA LEU A 101 1.97 -1.73 10.38
C LEU A 101 3.24 -1.28 11.07
N VAL A 102 4.22 -0.86 10.28
CA VAL A 102 5.45 -0.19 10.76
C VAL A 102 5.58 1.11 9.98
N ASP A 103 5.63 2.22 10.71
CA ASP A 103 5.84 3.55 10.13
C ASP A 103 7.32 3.90 10.19
N ILE A 104 7.90 4.30 9.07
CA ILE A 104 9.31 4.70 8.94
C ILE A 104 9.36 6.12 8.41
N ASP A 105 10.18 6.96 9.06
CA ASP A 105 10.46 8.31 8.60
C ASP A 105 11.34 8.27 7.34
N ALA A 106 10.74 8.60 6.20
CA ALA A 106 11.43 8.68 4.93
C ALA A 106 11.98 10.08 4.61
N ASN A 107 11.94 11.02 5.54
CA ASN A 107 12.62 12.32 5.38
C ASN A 107 14.14 12.18 5.52
N GLN A 108 14.59 11.19 6.28
CA GLN A 108 16.01 10.90 6.50
C GLN A 108 16.72 10.38 5.24
N PRO A 109 18.06 10.33 5.21
CA PRO A 109 18.82 9.77 4.10
C PRO A 109 18.43 8.33 3.75
N LEU A 110 18.54 7.97 2.47
CA LEU A 110 18.13 6.66 1.97
C LEU A 110 18.78 5.50 2.75
N GLU A 111 20.06 5.63 3.07
CA GLU A 111 20.82 4.61 3.80
C GLU A 111 20.20 4.32 5.16
N GLN A 112 19.74 5.36 5.87
CA GLN A 112 19.08 5.18 7.16
C GLN A 112 17.69 4.57 7.00
N VAL A 113 16.93 4.98 5.98
CA VAL A 113 15.63 4.36 5.66
C VAL A 113 15.79 2.88 5.40
N LEU A 114 16.84 2.46 4.65
CA LEU A 114 17.13 1.06 4.38
C LEU A 114 17.43 0.27 5.66
N VAL A 115 18.24 0.82 6.55
CA VAL A 115 18.54 0.20 7.85
C VAL A 115 17.27 -0.01 8.67
N ASP A 116 16.39 1.00 8.72
CA ASP A 116 15.14 0.91 9.46
C ASP A 116 14.17 -0.11 8.85
N VAL A 117 14.13 -0.21 7.51
CA VAL A 117 13.33 -1.22 6.80
C VAL A 117 13.86 -2.63 7.07
N GLU A 118 15.17 -2.85 6.96
CA GLU A 118 15.80 -4.15 7.24
C GLU A 118 15.56 -4.58 8.68
N LYS A 119 15.68 -3.63 9.62
CA LYS A 119 15.36 -3.89 11.03
C LYS A 119 13.91 -4.30 11.22
N ALA A 120 12.95 -3.59 10.63
CA ALA A 120 11.53 -3.90 10.73
C ALA A 120 11.21 -5.31 10.18
N ILE A 121 11.82 -5.70 9.07
CA ILE A 121 11.67 -7.04 8.48
C ILE A 121 12.29 -8.10 9.39
N THR A 122 13.50 -7.86 9.89
CA THR A 122 14.21 -8.80 10.77
C THR A 122 13.45 -9.03 12.08
N ASP A 123 12.99 -7.97 12.72
CA ASP A 123 12.19 -8.03 13.95
C ASP A 123 10.88 -8.82 13.71
N PHE A 124 10.22 -8.57 12.59
CA PHE A 124 9.02 -9.29 12.20
C PHE A 124 9.28 -10.79 11.97
N MET A 125 10.35 -11.13 11.28
CA MET A 125 10.72 -12.53 11.01
C MET A 125 11.09 -13.25 12.29
N THR A 126 11.89 -12.63 13.15
CA THR A 126 12.30 -13.18 14.44
C THR A 126 11.10 -13.46 15.34
N ALA A 127 10.16 -12.52 15.41
CA ALA A 127 8.91 -12.70 16.17
C ALA A 127 8.05 -13.88 15.68
N ARG A 128 8.22 -14.30 14.43
CA ARG A 128 7.54 -15.47 13.84
C ARG A 128 8.36 -16.75 13.87
N GLY A 129 9.56 -16.74 14.48
CA GLY A 129 10.43 -17.90 14.60
C GLY A 129 11.23 -18.25 13.33
N TYR A 130 11.35 -17.29 12.40
CA TYR A 130 12.29 -17.42 11.28
C TYR A 130 13.66 -16.92 11.74
N HIS A 131 14.64 -17.82 11.71
CA HIS A 131 16.03 -17.53 12.08
C HIS A 131 16.95 -17.63 10.87
#